data_f44d2bfb19af017c985884b6ce8567b8
#
_entry.id   f44d2bfb19af017c985884b6ce8567b8
#
_cell.length_a   1.000
_cell.length_b   1.000
_cell.length_c   1.000
_cell.angle_alpha   90.00
_cell.angle_beta   90.00
_cell.angle_gamma   90.00
#
_symmetry.space_group_name_H-M   'P 1'
#
loop_
_entity.id
_entity.type
_entity.pdbx_description
1 polymer ?
#
loop_
_entity_poly.entity_id
_entity_poly.type
_entity_poly.pdbx_seq_one_letter_code
_entity_poly.pdbx_strand_id
1 'polypeptide(L)'
;YGNGASTGQIHTGARRFSTMFRPEDLHMSTEDRQVLRKLAERVATIAASPEMAEKRELWRKLNSLEKIRPVIFCEPENGWNEIITDKQMMCKGKMARHWEMDLRKEIFWGEEMGDDRPVEPYFNILSVLLPDDWGVEIIEHKTDSQDGSIAWEPPIKDYDRDLDRLMTPRIVVDWETSNGSFEIASDTFGDILEVRQKTQGWSSLGITREVVKLRGLMNFFNDFYENPDGLKALLGFISNANMAKIDFLEKKQSAAP
;
A
#
# COMPACT_ATOMS: atom_id res chain seq x y z
N TYR A 1 -15.53 -45.27 -4.21
CA TYR A 1 -14.86 -45.77 -3.00
C TYR A 1 -13.66 -44.86 -2.75
N GLY A 2 -13.61 -44.15 -1.64
CA GLY A 2 -12.45 -43.40 -1.19
C GLY A 2 -12.80 -41.98 -0.84
N ASN A 3 -13.41 -41.78 0.34
CA ASN A 3 -13.55 -40.48 1.00
C ASN A 3 -12.15 -39.95 1.36
N GLY A 4 -11.71 -38.91 0.68
CA GLY A 4 -10.62 -38.06 1.08
C GLY A 4 -11.19 -36.70 1.49
N ALA A 5 -11.53 -36.53 2.77
CA ALA A 5 -11.87 -35.23 3.32
C ALA A 5 -10.60 -34.38 3.34
N SER A 6 -10.49 -33.45 2.40
CA SER A 6 -9.53 -32.35 2.46
C SER A 6 -9.97 -31.45 3.60
N THR A 7 -9.25 -31.52 4.70
CA THR A 7 -9.33 -30.53 5.79
C THR A 7 -8.82 -29.21 5.26
N GLY A 8 -9.75 -28.38 4.74
CA GLY A 8 -9.48 -27.00 4.43
C GLY A 8 -8.98 -26.29 5.69
N GLN A 9 -7.74 -25.87 5.69
CA GLN A 9 -7.22 -24.97 6.70
C GLN A 9 -8.01 -23.68 6.58
N ILE A 10 -8.85 -23.41 7.58
CA ILE A 10 -9.50 -22.12 7.77
C ILE A 10 -8.39 -21.14 8.15
N HIS A 11 -7.84 -20.47 7.16
CA HIS A 11 -7.00 -19.32 7.42
C HIS A 11 -7.93 -18.16 7.75
N THR A 12 -8.02 -17.80 9.03
CA THR A 12 -8.62 -16.58 9.54
C THR A 12 -7.93 -15.38 8.86
N GLY A 13 -8.56 -14.93 7.77
CA GLY A 13 -7.96 -13.95 6.89
C GLY A 13 -8.35 -12.53 7.26
N ALA A 14 -7.93 -12.03 8.43
CA ALA A 14 -7.59 -10.62 8.43
C ALA A 14 -6.54 -10.47 7.32
N ARG A 15 -6.82 -9.75 6.21
CA ARG A 15 -5.71 -9.17 5.47
C ARG A 15 -4.93 -8.40 6.52
N ARG A 16 -3.95 -9.07 7.06
CA ARG A 16 -2.83 -8.36 7.60
C ARG A 16 -2.49 -7.40 6.48
N PHE A 17 -2.70 -6.09 6.66
CA PHE A 17 -1.70 -5.19 6.18
C PHE A 17 -0.44 -5.83 6.73
N SER A 18 0.16 -6.66 5.91
CA SER A 18 1.35 -7.39 6.28
C SER A 18 2.22 -6.27 6.76
N THR A 19 2.55 -6.27 8.04
CA THR A 19 3.65 -5.47 8.51
C THR A 19 4.70 -5.76 7.49
N MET A 20 4.98 -4.78 6.60
CA MET A 20 5.80 -4.99 5.41
C MET A 20 7.07 -5.70 5.82
N PHE A 21 7.56 -5.33 7.02
CA PHE A 21 8.66 -5.96 7.73
C PHE A 21 8.28 -6.19 9.20
N ARG A 22 8.92 -7.17 9.82
CA ARG A 22 8.94 -7.40 11.26
C ARG A 22 10.33 -7.06 11.78
N PRO A 23 10.53 -6.89 13.10
CA PRO A 23 11.86 -6.65 13.66
C PRO A 23 12.92 -7.67 13.18
N GLU A 24 12.55 -8.94 13.02
CA GLU A 24 13.45 -9.99 12.52
C GLU A 24 13.83 -9.82 11.03
N ASP A 25 13.09 -9.06 10.26
CA ASP A 25 13.39 -8.77 8.85
C ASP A 25 14.37 -7.59 8.69
N LEU A 26 14.66 -6.86 9.78
CA LEU A 26 15.55 -5.68 9.81
C LEU A 26 17.01 -6.09 9.79
N HIS A 27 17.42 -6.72 8.71
CA HIS A 27 18.79 -7.12 8.50
C HIS A 27 19.25 -6.78 7.08
N MET A 28 20.45 -6.23 6.97
CA MET A 28 21.08 -5.87 5.69
C MET A 28 22.44 -6.54 5.58
N SER A 29 22.58 -7.54 4.70
CA SER A 29 23.87 -8.13 4.40
C SER A 29 24.76 -7.18 3.59
N THR A 30 26.06 -7.39 3.62
CA THR A 30 27.01 -6.61 2.81
C THR A 30 26.72 -6.78 1.31
N GLU A 31 26.39 -7.99 0.89
CA GLU A 31 26.07 -8.32 -0.51
C GLU A 31 24.80 -7.62 -0.96
N ASP A 32 23.73 -7.69 -0.17
CA ASP A 32 22.46 -7.01 -0.47
C ASP A 32 22.66 -5.48 -0.54
N ARG A 33 23.42 -4.91 0.40
CA ARG A 33 23.77 -3.48 0.42
C ARG A 33 24.48 -3.05 -0.88
N GLN A 34 25.42 -3.85 -1.37
CA GLN A 34 26.15 -3.54 -2.60
C GLN A 34 25.23 -3.55 -3.83
N VAL A 35 24.29 -4.49 -3.92
CA VAL A 35 23.29 -4.55 -4.98
C VAL A 35 22.41 -3.31 -4.94
N LEU A 36 21.86 -3.01 -3.77
CA LEU A 36 20.93 -1.88 -3.57
C LEU A 36 21.58 -0.54 -3.89
N ARG A 37 22.82 -0.32 -3.44
CA ARG A 37 23.55 0.94 -3.73
C ARG A 37 23.76 1.16 -5.21
N LYS A 38 24.13 0.12 -5.99
CA LYS A 38 24.27 0.23 -7.46
C LYS A 38 22.96 0.61 -8.13
N LEU A 39 21.84 0.06 -7.67
CA LEU A 39 20.53 0.43 -8.20
C LEU A 39 20.15 1.86 -7.81
N ALA A 40 20.43 2.27 -6.57
CA ALA A 40 20.18 3.63 -6.09
C ALA A 40 21.00 4.68 -6.86
N GLU A 41 22.28 4.41 -7.19
CA GLU A 41 23.12 5.26 -8.04
C GLU A 41 22.51 5.45 -9.44
N ARG A 42 21.92 4.37 -10.00
CA ARG A 42 21.24 4.46 -11.30
C ARG A 42 19.97 5.31 -11.19
N VAL A 43 19.16 5.11 -10.16
CA VAL A 43 17.97 5.94 -9.88
C VAL A 43 18.35 7.40 -9.72
N ALA A 44 19.41 7.71 -8.95
CA ALA A 44 19.88 9.08 -8.76
C ALA A 44 20.32 9.73 -10.10
N THR A 45 21.01 8.96 -10.95
CA THR A 45 21.42 9.41 -12.28
C THR A 45 20.22 9.74 -13.17
N ILE A 46 19.20 8.86 -13.20
CA ILE A 46 17.94 9.09 -13.93
C ILE A 46 17.24 10.34 -13.40
N ALA A 47 17.06 10.42 -12.08
CA ALA A 47 16.38 11.52 -11.41
C ALA A 47 17.01 12.90 -11.65
N ALA A 48 18.33 12.94 -11.87
CA ALA A 48 19.07 14.15 -12.17
C ALA A 48 19.00 14.57 -13.66
N SER A 49 18.38 13.78 -14.53
CA SER A 49 18.31 14.08 -15.96
C SER A 49 17.41 15.30 -16.25
N PRO A 50 17.69 16.04 -17.36
CA PRO A 50 16.81 17.14 -17.79
C PRO A 50 15.38 16.71 -18.05
N GLU A 51 15.17 15.51 -18.58
CA GLU A 51 13.83 14.94 -18.83
C GLU A 51 13.01 14.85 -17.53
N MET A 52 13.61 14.38 -16.45
CA MET A 52 12.91 14.30 -15.15
C MET A 52 12.59 15.68 -14.60
N ALA A 53 13.44 16.68 -14.85
CA ALA A 53 13.12 18.06 -14.48
C ALA A 53 11.91 18.60 -15.26
N GLU A 54 11.83 18.32 -16.56
CA GLU A 54 10.68 18.70 -17.41
C GLU A 54 9.39 17.99 -16.95
N LYS A 55 9.45 16.71 -16.63
CA LYS A 55 8.30 15.95 -16.09
C LYS A 55 7.83 16.54 -14.77
N ARG A 56 8.73 16.87 -13.82
CA ARG A 56 8.35 17.54 -12.57
C ARG A 56 7.64 18.87 -12.80
N GLU A 57 8.17 19.68 -13.71
CA GLU A 57 7.57 20.98 -14.04
C GLU A 57 6.19 20.80 -14.70
N LEU A 58 6.01 19.78 -15.53
CA LEU A 58 4.71 19.46 -16.12
C LEU A 58 3.68 19.10 -15.05
N TRP A 59 4.03 18.26 -14.06
CA TRP A 59 3.15 17.92 -12.94
C TRP A 59 2.89 19.13 -12.03
N ARG A 60 3.89 19.97 -11.77
CA ARG A 60 3.73 21.21 -11.02
C ARG A 60 2.68 22.11 -11.67
N LYS A 61 2.78 22.32 -12.98
CA LYS A 61 1.82 23.13 -13.75
C LYS A 61 0.42 22.55 -13.71
N LEU A 62 0.28 21.20 -13.89
CA LEU A 62 -1.01 20.54 -13.80
C LEU A 62 -1.66 20.79 -12.42
N ASN A 63 -0.90 20.58 -11.35
CA ASN A 63 -1.39 20.76 -9.98
C ASN A 63 -1.70 22.21 -9.63
N SER A 64 -1.08 23.17 -10.34
CA SER A 64 -1.37 24.60 -10.25
C SER A 64 -2.54 25.03 -11.15
N LEU A 65 -3.24 24.09 -11.77
CA LEU A 65 -4.36 24.33 -12.71
C LEU A 65 -3.96 25.19 -13.94
N GLU A 66 -2.69 25.18 -14.31
CA GLU A 66 -2.21 25.82 -15.53
C GLU A 66 -2.68 25.03 -16.76
N LYS A 67 -2.97 25.74 -17.85
CA LYS A 67 -3.37 25.10 -19.10
C LYS A 67 -2.17 24.43 -19.76
N ILE A 68 -2.12 23.10 -19.68
CA ILE A 68 -1.10 22.27 -20.30
C ILE A 68 -1.75 21.10 -21.08
N ARG A 69 -0.95 20.29 -21.79
CA ARG A 69 -1.44 19.04 -22.33
C ARG A 69 -1.83 18.06 -21.21
N PRO A 70 -2.67 17.06 -21.47
CA PRO A 70 -2.90 15.97 -20.54
C PRO A 70 -1.59 15.27 -20.16
N VAL A 71 -1.49 14.89 -18.89
CA VAL A 71 -0.37 14.14 -18.31
C VAL A 71 -0.76 12.68 -18.22
N ILE A 72 0.13 11.79 -18.61
CA ILE A 72 -0.09 10.34 -18.61
C ILE A 72 0.74 9.71 -17.50
N PHE A 73 0.11 8.88 -16.70
CA PHE A 73 0.74 8.04 -15.69
C PHE A 73 0.29 6.59 -15.90
N CYS A 74 1.25 5.69 -16.06
CA CYS A 74 1.01 4.26 -16.22
C CYS A 74 1.43 3.51 -14.95
N GLU A 75 0.50 2.78 -14.32
CA GLU A 75 0.78 1.89 -13.20
C GLU A 75 0.46 0.44 -13.61
N PRO A 76 1.46 -0.41 -13.80
CA PRO A 76 1.26 -1.80 -14.18
C PRO A 76 0.55 -2.66 -13.13
N GLU A 77 0.45 -2.21 -11.87
CA GLU A 77 -0.14 -2.97 -10.76
C GLU A 77 0.47 -4.38 -10.63
N ASN A 78 -0.31 -5.43 -10.84
CA ASN A 78 0.17 -6.82 -10.79
C ASN A 78 1.12 -7.17 -11.96
N GLY A 79 1.10 -6.41 -13.05
CA GLY A 79 2.01 -6.58 -14.19
C GLY A 79 3.48 -6.37 -13.83
N TRP A 80 3.79 -5.74 -12.69
CA TRP A 80 5.17 -5.63 -12.21
C TRP A 80 5.86 -6.98 -12.05
N ASN A 81 5.13 -8.05 -11.71
CA ASN A 81 5.68 -9.39 -11.56
C ASN A 81 6.10 -10.02 -12.89
N GLU A 82 5.56 -9.53 -14.02
CA GLU A 82 5.94 -9.95 -15.37
C GLU A 82 7.11 -9.10 -15.90
N ILE A 83 7.17 -7.82 -15.53
CA ILE A 83 8.24 -6.88 -15.93
C ILE A 83 9.53 -7.17 -15.14
N ILE A 84 9.40 -7.32 -13.82
CA ILE A 84 10.53 -7.58 -12.91
C ILE A 84 10.33 -8.95 -12.29
N THR A 85 10.95 -9.94 -12.89
CA THR A 85 10.80 -11.35 -12.48
C THR A 85 11.75 -11.72 -11.34
N ASP A 86 11.44 -12.77 -10.61
CA ASP A 86 12.31 -13.32 -9.55
C ASP A 86 13.73 -13.64 -10.02
N LYS A 87 13.91 -13.97 -11.31
CA LYS A 87 15.24 -14.24 -11.89
C LYS A 87 16.15 -13.02 -11.96
N GLN A 88 15.57 -11.82 -11.96
CA GLN A 88 16.30 -10.55 -12.00
C GLN A 88 16.67 -10.08 -10.58
N MET A 89 16.01 -10.61 -9.55
CA MET A 89 16.20 -10.22 -8.16
C MET A 89 17.48 -10.87 -7.60
N MET A 90 18.37 -10.06 -7.07
CA MET A 90 19.69 -10.47 -6.58
C MET A 90 19.78 -10.50 -5.05
N CYS A 91 19.03 -9.64 -4.36
CA CYS A 91 19.00 -9.60 -2.91
C CYS A 91 18.35 -10.83 -2.31
N LYS A 92 18.82 -11.24 -1.13
CA LYS A 92 18.34 -12.42 -0.41
C LYS A 92 17.47 -12.09 0.79
N GLY A 93 17.81 -11.01 1.52
CA GLY A 93 17.03 -10.55 2.66
C GLY A 93 15.65 -10.06 2.24
N LYS A 94 14.61 -10.35 3.02
CA LYS A 94 13.22 -9.98 2.70
C LYS A 94 13.05 -8.48 2.48
N MET A 95 13.59 -7.66 3.40
CA MET A 95 13.58 -6.21 3.29
C MET A 95 14.39 -5.73 2.08
N ALA A 96 15.59 -6.28 1.88
CA ALA A 96 16.46 -5.94 0.77
C ALA A 96 15.82 -6.26 -0.59
N ARG A 97 15.15 -7.42 -0.73
CA ARG A 97 14.40 -7.77 -1.95
C ARG A 97 13.26 -6.80 -2.24
N HIS A 98 12.56 -6.36 -1.19
CA HIS A 98 11.48 -5.37 -1.38
C HIS A 98 12.05 -4.05 -1.89
N TRP A 99 13.12 -3.54 -1.28
CA TRP A 99 13.78 -2.32 -1.73
C TRP A 99 14.43 -2.46 -3.12
N GLU A 100 14.95 -3.65 -3.44
CA GLU A 100 15.41 -3.96 -4.78
C GLU A 100 14.29 -3.85 -5.82
N MET A 101 13.12 -4.40 -5.52
CA MET A 101 11.94 -4.29 -6.38
C MET A 101 11.56 -2.82 -6.59
N ASP A 102 11.52 -2.01 -5.53
CA ASP A 102 11.18 -0.60 -5.63
C ASP A 102 12.18 0.18 -6.50
N LEU A 103 13.48 -0.02 -6.29
CA LEU A 103 14.51 0.63 -7.11
C LEU A 103 14.47 0.18 -8.57
N ARG A 104 14.21 -1.09 -8.84
CA ARG A 104 14.06 -1.60 -10.21
C ARG A 104 12.82 -1.03 -10.91
N LYS A 105 11.72 -0.83 -10.19
CA LYS A 105 10.54 -0.12 -10.71
C LYS A 105 10.87 1.32 -11.10
N GLU A 106 11.59 2.05 -10.24
CA GLU A 106 12.01 3.42 -10.54
C GLU A 106 12.90 3.48 -11.80
N ILE A 107 13.83 2.54 -11.95
CA ILE A 107 14.68 2.44 -13.14
C ILE A 107 13.83 2.18 -14.39
N PHE A 108 12.90 1.21 -14.32
CA PHE A 108 12.03 0.88 -15.45
C PHE A 108 11.14 2.08 -15.85
N TRP A 109 10.59 2.81 -14.88
CA TRP A 109 9.83 4.04 -15.17
C TRP A 109 10.67 5.09 -15.88
N GLY A 110 11.90 5.26 -15.45
CA GLY A 110 12.77 6.28 -16.03
C GLY A 110 13.31 5.94 -17.43
N GLU A 111 13.46 4.67 -17.75
CA GLU A 111 14.16 4.23 -18.96
C GLU A 111 13.25 3.61 -20.02
N GLU A 112 12.15 2.93 -19.61
CA GLU A 112 11.36 2.08 -20.49
C GLU A 112 9.88 2.49 -20.59
N MET A 113 9.28 3.04 -19.53
CA MET A 113 7.84 3.27 -19.48
C MET A 113 7.36 4.32 -20.46
N GLY A 114 8.12 5.40 -20.64
CA GLY A 114 7.79 6.46 -21.60
C GLY A 114 6.58 7.32 -21.24
N ASP A 115 6.09 7.25 -20.00
CA ASP A 115 5.02 8.08 -19.45
C ASP A 115 5.55 9.42 -18.88
N ASP A 116 4.67 10.22 -18.28
CA ASP A 116 5.04 11.52 -17.71
C ASP A 116 5.41 11.46 -16.21
N ARG A 117 5.50 10.28 -15.62
CA ARG A 117 5.89 10.15 -14.22
C ARG A 117 7.37 10.50 -14.03
N PRO A 118 7.73 11.47 -13.17
CA PRO A 118 9.14 11.73 -12.86
C PRO A 118 9.69 10.65 -11.93
N VAL A 119 10.94 10.26 -12.14
CA VAL A 119 11.75 9.56 -11.15
C VAL A 119 12.33 10.59 -10.20
N GLU A 120 12.20 10.35 -8.91
CA GLU A 120 12.57 11.31 -7.88
C GLU A 120 13.88 10.95 -7.19
N PRO A 121 14.69 11.95 -6.73
CA PRO A 121 15.97 11.71 -6.09
C PRO A 121 15.83 11.34 -4.59
N TYR A 122 14.78 10.65 -4.22
CA TYR A 122 14.56 10.24 -2.83
C TYR A 122 14.03 8.82 -2.73
N PHE A 123 14.34 8.18 -1.60
CA PHE A 123 13.87 6.86 -1.26
C PHE A 123 12.91 6.95 -0.06
N ASN A 124 11.68 6.51 -0.24
CA ASN A 124 10.65 6.61 0.79
C ASN A 124 10.58 5.34 1.62
N ILE A 125 10.70 5.48 2.93
CA ILE A 125 10.42 4.44 3.91
C ILE A 125 9.04 4.69 4.52
N LEU A 126 8.15 3.74 4.35
CA LEU A 126 6.81 3.81 4.92
C LEU A 126 6.85 3.40 6.38
N SER A 127 6.15 4.15 7.23
CA SER A 127 5.92 3.73 8.61
C SER A 127 5.12 2.43 8.64
N VAL A 128 5.53 1.51 9.50
CA VAL A 128 4.87 0.23 9.69
C VAL A 128 3.62 0.45 10.53
N LEU A 129 2.46 0.19 9.95
CA LEU A 129 1.18 0.25 10.66
C LEU A 129 0.81 -1.14 11.13
N LEU A 130 0.46 -1.26 12.41
CA LEU A 130 -0.12 -2.49 12.93
C LEU A 130 -1.53 -2.67 12.35
N PRO A 131 -1.90 -3.93 12.02
CA PRO A 131 -3.22 -4.20 11.50
C PRO A 131 -4.27 -3.86 12.55
N ASP A 132 -5.28 -3.14 12.12
CA ASP A 132 -6.52 -2.95 12.88
C ASP A 132 -7.70 -3.21 11.94
N ASP A 133 -8.81 -3.67 12.48
CA ASP A 133 -9.97 -4.08 11.72
C ASP A 133 -11.24 -3.38 12.22
N TRP A 134 -12.36 -3.71 11.61
CA TRP A 134 -13.67 -3.18 11.96
C TRP A 134 -14.31 -3.89 13.18
N GLY A 135 -13.56 -4.75 13.90
CA GLY A 135 -14.07 -5.55 15.02
C GLY A 135 -14.91 -6.75 14.59
N VAL A 136 -14.98 -7.01 13.28
CA VAL A 136 -15.74 -8.11 12.70
C VAL A 136 -14.87 -8.94 11.78
N GLU A 137 -14.99 -10.26 11.87
CA GLU A 137 -14.26 -11.17 11.00
C GLU A 137 -14.81 -11.15 9.57
N ILE A 138 -13.92 -11.08 8.59
CA ILE A 138 -14.24 -11.22 7.17
C ILE A 138 -13.59 -12.51 6.67
N ILE A 139 -14.42 -13.49 6.34
CA ILE A 139 -13.95 -14.78 5.82
C ILE A 139 -13.62 -14.59 4.33
N GLU A 140 -12.35 -14.74 3.96
CA GLU A 140 -11.88 -14.63 2.59
C GLU A 140 -11.65 -16.03 1.97
N HIS A 141 -12.16 -16.22 0.77
CA HIS A 141 -11.93 -17.42 -0.05
C HIS A 141 -10.99 -17.03 -1.21
N LYS A 142 -9.76 -17.53 -1.16
CA LYS A 142 -8.74 -17.28 -2.19
C LYS A 142 -8.70 -18.42 -3.18
N THR A 143 -8.40 -18.09 -4.44
CA THR A 143 -8.03 -19.08 -5.45
C THR A 143 -6.56 -19.49 -5.25
N ASP A 144 -6.15 -20.62 -5.83
CA ASP A 144 -4.76 -21.10 -5.79
C ASP A 144 -3.79 -20.25 -6.64
N SER A 145 -4.31 -19.31 -7.43
CA SER A 145 -3.50 -18.38 -8.23
C SER A 145 -2.95 -17.25 -7.36
N GLN A 146 -1.69 -16.90 -7.54
CA GLN A 146 -1.01 -15.82 -6.81
C GLN A 146 -1.75 -14.48 -6.92
N ASP A 147 -2.28 -14.15 -8.10
CA ASP A 147 -3.02 -12.93 -8.42
C ASP A 147 -4.51 -13.21 -8.67
N GLY A 148 -5.02 -14.31 -8.11
CA GLY A 148 -6.40 -14.77 -8.31
C GLY A 148 -7.43 -13.90 -7.60
N SER A 149 -8.66 -13.96 -8.10
CA SER A 149 -9.81 -13.30 -7.48
C SER A 149 -10.03 -13.79 -6.05
N ILE A 150 -10.43 -12.88 -5.18
CA ILE A 150 -10.80 -13.16 -3.79
C ILE A 150 -12.30 -12.98 -3.65
N ALA A 151 -12.99 -14.04 -3.23
CA ALA A 151 -14.36 -13.95 -2.75
C ALA A 151 -14.34 -13.82 -1.21
N TRP A 152 -15.33 -13.20 -0.63
CA TRP A 152 -15.45 -13.09 0.82
C TRP A 152 -16.90 -13.14 1.28
N GLU A 153 -17.09 -13.45 2.55
CA GLU A 153 -18.37 -13.38 3.22
C GLU A 153 -18.52 -12.05 3.94
N PRO A 154 -19.46 -11.18 3.49
CA PRO A 154 -19.67 -9.91 4.17
C PRO A 154 -20.21 -10.15 5.59
N PRO A 155 -19.62 -9.53 6.63
CA PRO A 155 -20.04 -9.76 8.03
C PRO A 155 -21.37 -9.10 8.38
N ILE A 156 -21.75 -8.02 7.71
CA ILE A 156 -23.02 -7.33 7.98
C ILE A 156 -24.11 -7.95 7.10
N LYS A 157 -24.93 -8.77 7.72
CA LYS A 157 -26.11 -9.40 7.10
C LYS A 157 -27.41 -8.63 7.44
N ASP A 158 -27.49 -8.06 8.63
CA ASP A 158 -28.60 -7.32 9.18
C ASP A 158 -28.08 -6.09 9.92
N TYR A 159 -28.59 -4.90 9.57
CA TYR A 159 -28.07 -3.64 10.11
C TYR A 159 -28.42 -3.49 11.60
N ASP A 160 -29.62 -3.87 12.01
CA ASP A 160 -30.07 -3.69 13.40
C ASP A 160 -29.27 -4.55 14.40
N ARG A 161 -28.79 -5.69 13.91
CA ARG A 161 -28.02 -6.64 14.74
C ARG A 161 -26.52 -6.45 14.63
N ASP A 162 -26.02 -6.13 13.43
CA ASP A 162 -24.61 -6.27 13.12
C ASP A 162 -23.83 -4.94 13.16
N LEU A 163 -24.50 -3.76 13.08
CA LEU A 163 -23.82 -2.46 13.15
C LEU A 163 -23.17 -2.21 14.51
N ASP A 164 -23.83 -2.59 15.60
CA ASP A 164 -23.30 -2.40 16.96
C ASP A 164 -22.04 -3.23 17.26
N ARG A 165 -21.71 -4.19 16.38
CA ARG A 165 -20.49 -4.99 16.48
C ARG A 165 -19.28 -4.31 15.86
N LEU A 166 -19.52 -3.27 15.04
CA LEU A 166 -18.44 -2.57 14.39
C LEU A 166 -17.62 -1.73 15.38
N MET A 167 -16.33 -1.78 15.23
CA MET A 167 -15.37 -0.95 15.96
C MET A 167 -14.66 -0.02 14.99
N THR A 168 -14.40 1.21 15.42
CA THR A 168 -13.59 2.14 14.63
C THR A 168 -12.15 1.66 14.59
N PRO A 169 -11.57 1.37 13.41
CA PRO A 169 -10.18 0.98 13.29
C PRO A 169 -9.25 2.06 13.83
N ARG A 170 -8.28 1.65 14.67
CA ARG A 170 -7.28 2.54 15.24
C ARG A 170 -5.98 2.43 14.45
N ILE A 171 -5.32 3.56 14.28
CA ILE A 171 -4.00 3.58 13.66
C ILE A 171 -2.96 3.45 14.77
N VAL A 172 -2.23 2.35 14.75
CA VAL A 172 -1.10 2.11 15.65
C VAL A 172 0.15 1.96 14.80
N VAL A 173 1.13 2.80 15.05
CA VAL A 173 2.42 2.74 14.34
C VAL A 173 3.40 1.89 15.16
N ASP A 174 4.01 0.90 14.53
CA ASP A 174 5.17 0.21 15.06
C ASP A 174 6.41 1.07 14.83
N TRP A 175 6.73 1.89 15.84
CA TRP A 175 7.86 2.83 15.78
C TRP A 175 9.21 2.13 15.80
N GLU A 176 9.32 0.99 16.45
CA GLU A 176 10.57 0.22 16.51
C GLU A 176 10.95 -0.26 15.12
N THR A 177 10.04 -0.95 14.44
CA THR A 177 10.27 -1.42 13.07
C THR A 177 10.38 -0.27 12.07
N SER A 178 9.59 0.80 12.23
CA SER A 178 9.62 1.98 11.34
C SER A 178 10.95 2.72 11.41
N ASN A 179 11.43 2.99 12.61
CA ASN A 179 12.69 3.69 12.81
C ASN A 179 13.88 2.82 12.42
N GLY A 180 13.88 1.53 12.79
CA GLY A 180 14.94 0.60 12.40
C GLY A 180 15.07 0.47 10.87
N SER A 181 13.95 0.39 10.13
CA SER A 181 13.99 0.37 8.66
C SER A 181 14.50 1.69 8.07
N PHE A 182 14.12 2.83 8.66
CA PHE A 182 14.62 4.14 8.26
C PHE A 182 16.13 4.33 8.50
N GLU A 183 16.65 3.88 9.65
CA GLU A 183 18.08 3.91 9.95
C GLU A 183 18.88 3.06 8.97
N ILE A 184 18.43 1.83 8.68
CA ILE A 184 19.09 0.95 7.71
C ILE A 184 19.06 1.56 6.30
N ALA A 185 17.95 2.19 5.90
CA ALA A 185 17.86 2.87 4.61
C ALA A 185 18.78 4.09 4.54
N SER A 186 18.84 4.88 5.62
CA SER A 186 19.73 6.05 5.72
C SER A 186 21.21 5.64 5.62
N ASP A 187 21.60 4.57 6.30
CA ASP A 187 22.93 3.99 6.20
C ASP A 187 23.24 3.42 4.80
N THR A 188 22.22 2.94 4.10
CA THR A 188 22.40 2.30 2.80
C THR A 188 22.42 3.31 1.66
N PHE A 189 21.57 4.33 1.71
CA PHE A 189 21.28 5.22 0.57
C PHE A 189 21.58 6.70 0.86
N GLY A 190 21.76 7.13 2.11
CA GLY A 190 21.73 8.54 2.50
C GLY A 190 22.76 9.44 1.83
N ASP A 191 23.82 8.87 1.26
CA ASP A 191 24.83 9.56 0.45
C ASP A 191 24.53 9.57 -1.06
N ILE A 192 23.47 8.86 -1.52
CA ILE A 192 23.08 8.70 -2.92
C ILE A 192 21.71 9.31 -3.19
N LEU A 193 20.74 9.01 -2.33
CA LEU A 193 19.35 9.47 -2.41
C LEU A 193 18.94 10.08 -1.08
N GLU A 194 18.06 11.07 -1.10
CA GLU A 194 17.42 11.57 0.11
C GLU A 194 16.49 10.50 0.68
N VAL A 195 16.77 9.99 1.87
CA VAL A 195 15.89 9.02 2.55
C VAL A 195 14.83 9.78 3.32
N ARG A 196 13.56 9.48 3.06
CA ARG A 196 12.41 10.12 3.68
C ARG A 196 11.54 9.11 4.40
N GLN A 197 11.25 9.36 5.67
CA GLN A 197 10.21 8.59 6.35
C GLN A 197 8.84 9.19 6.02
N LYS A 198 7.93 8.36 5.54
CA LYS A 198 6.55 8.75 5.26
C LYS A 198 5.60 7.95 6.14
N THR A 199 4.67 8.62 6.77
CA THR A 199 3.48 7.94 7.27
C THR A 199 2.74 7.40 6.06
N GLN A 200 2.26 6.16 6.12
CA GLN A 200 1.53 5.55 5.02
C GLN A 200 0.36 6.46 4.63
N GLY A 201 0.44 7.06 3.45
CA GLY A 201 -0.69 7.77 2.88
C GLY A 201 -1.67 6.77 2.30
N TRP A 202 -2.97 6.92 2.58
CA TRP A 202 -3.97 6.21 1.80
C TRP A 202 -4.06 6.87 0.43
N SER A 203 -3.97 6.08 -0.62
CA SER A 203 -4.23 6.54 -1.98
C SER A 203 -5.70 6.97 -2.16
N SER A 204 -6.58 6.49 -1.28
CA SER A 204 -7.99 6.81 -1.26
C SER A 204 -8.59 6.57 0.13
N LEU A 205 -9.44 7.48 0.57
CA LEU A 205 -10.35 7.30 1.70
C LEU A 205 -11.74 6.85 1.20
N GLY A 206 -11.75 6.12 0.09
CA GLY A 206 -12.97 5.66 -0.57
C GLY A 206 -13.83 4.78 0.33
N ILE A 207 -15.03 5.26 0.66
CA ILE A 207 -15.99 4.56 1.51
C ILE A 207 -16.55 3.30 0.83
N THR A 208 -16.74 3.34 -0.48
CA THR A 208 -17.38 2.27 -1.26
C THR A 208 -16.68 0.92 -1.08
N ARG A 209 -15.36 0.90 -1.10
CA ARG A 209 -14.59 -0.33 -0.89
C ARG A 209 -14.89 -0.97 0.46
N GLU A 210 -14.93 -0.17 1.52
CA GLU A 210 -15.20 -0.66 2.87
C GLU A 210 -16.66 -1.13 3.01
N VAL A 211 -17.61 -0.39 2.45
CA VAL A 211 -19.02 -0.80 2.43
C VAL A 211 -19.18 -2.14 1.71
N VAL A 212 -18.62 -2.28 0.51
CA VAL A 212 -18.70 -3.52 -0.27
C VAL A 212 -18.05 -4.68 0.48
N LYS A 213 -16.95 -4.43 1.19
CA LYS A 213 -16.26 -5.44 2.00
C LYS A 213 -17.11 -5.88 3.21
N LEU A 214 -17.76 -4.94 3.89
CA LEU A 214 -18.56 -5.19 5.09
C LEU A 214 -19.96 -5.71 4.77
N ARG A 215 -20.61 -5.20 3.75
CA ARG A 215 -22.02 -5.50 3.41
C ARG A 215 -22.20 -6.43 2.18
N GLY A 216 -21.20 -6.47 1.31
CA GLY A 216 -21.28 -7.15 0.00
C GLY A 216 -21.88 -6.27 -1.08
N LEU A 217 -21.39 -6.45 -2.32
CA LEU A 217 -21.76 -5.60 -3.46
C LEU A 217 -23.25 -5.63 -3.77
N MET A 218 -23.84 -6.82 -3.83
CA MET A 218 -25.27 -6.96 -4.18
C MET A 218 -26.17 -6.36 -3.12
N ASN A 219 -25.91 -6.63 -1.82
CA ASN A 219 -26.67 -6.04 -0.73
C ASN A 219 -26.53 -4.52 -0.73
N PHE A 220 -25.31 -3.99 -0.94
CA PHE A 220 -25.06 -2.55 -1.05
C PHE A 220 -25.96 -1.89 -2.11
N PHE A 221 -26.11 -2.50 -3.31
CA PHE A 221 -27.00 -1.96 -4.33
C PHE A 221 -28.49 -2.08 -3.99
N ASN A 222 -28.89 -3.20 -3.39
CA ASN A 222 -30.29 -3.40 -3.00
C ASN A 222 -30.70 -2.42 -1.88
N ASP A 223 -29.81 -2.14 -0.94
CA ASP A 223 -30.06 -1.30 0.24
C ASP A 223 -30.42 0.16 -0.11
N PHE A 224 -30.10 0.64 -1.31
CA PHE A 224 -30.59 1.95 -1.77
C PHE A 224 -32.13 2.03 -1.80
N TYR A 225 -32.79 0.90 -1.97
CA TYR A 225 -34.24 0.79 -2.07
C TYR A 225 -34.86 0.07 -0.87
N GLU A 226 -34.21 -1.00 -0.39
CA GLU A 226 -34.78 -1.88 0.61
C GLU A 226 -34.49 -1.41 2.05
N ASN A 227 -33.30 -0.85 2.30
CA ASN A 227 -32.93 -0.35 3.62
C ASN A 227 -31.98 0.86 3.55
N PRO A 228 -32.46 2.02 3.02
CA PRO A 228 -31.63 3.22 2.87
C PRO A 228 -31.13 3.79 4.20
N ASP A 229 -31.86 3.62 5.29
CA ASP A 229 -31.47 4.15 6.60
C ASP A 229 -30.34 3.32 7.23
N GLY A 230 -30.38 2.00 7.12
CA GLY A 230 -29.29 1.11 7.51
C GLY A 230 -28.04 1.38 6.69
N LEU A 231 -28.17 1.60 5.38
CA LEU A 231 -27.06 1.98 4.51
C LEU A 231 -26.44 3.32 4.92
N LYS A 232 -27.25 4.34 5.19
CA LYS A 232 -26.77 5.66 5.68
C LYS A 232 -26.04 5.53 7.01
N ALA A 233 -26.53 4.70 7.93
CA ALA A 233 -25.89 4.46 9.22
C ALA A 233 -24.48 3.84 9.03
N LEU A 234 -24.35 2.83 8.17
CA LEU A 234 -23.05 2.22 7.85
C LEU A 234 -22.10 3.22 7.19
N LEU A 235 -22.59 3.99 6.20
CA LEU A 235 -21.79 5.03 5.53
C LEU A 235 -21.30 6.10 6.51
N GLY A 236 -22.18 6.53 7.42
CA GLY A 236 -21.84 7.48 8.48
C GLY A 236 -20.78 6.95 9.43
N PHE A 237 -20.88 5.70 9.83
CA PHE A 237 -19.89 5.02 10.68
C PHE A 237 -18.51 4.98 10.00
N ILE A 238 -18.45 4.55 8.74
CA ILE A 238 -17.18 4.48 7.98
C ILE A 238 -16.60 5.89 7.75
N SER A 239 -17.46 6.88 7.45
CA SER A 239 -17.03 8.27 7.29
C SER A 239 -16.38 8.82 8.55
N ASN A 240 -16.99 8.62 9.71
CA ASN A 240 -16.44 9.02 10.99
C ASN A 240 -15.09 8.34 11.29
N ALA A 241 -14.97 7.06 10.97
CA ALA A 241 -13.71 6.33 11.10
C ALA A 241 -12.61 6.90 10.18
N ASN A 242 -12.97 7.27 8.95
CA ASN A 242 -12.02 7.93 8.04
C ASN A 242 -11.60 9.32 8.54
N MET A 243 -12.51 10.10 9.12
CA MET A 243 -12.17 11.39 9.74
C MET A 243 -11.19 11.19 10.90
N ALA A 244 -11.40 10.19 11.76
CA ALA A 244 -10.47 9.88 12.85
C ALA A 244 -9.06 9.50 12.33
N LYS A 245 -8.97 8.84 11.16
CA LYS A 245 -7.69 8.54 10.50
C LYS A 245 -7.00 9.82 10.01
N ILE A 246 -7.74 10.75 9.42
CA ILE A 246 -7.21 12.05 8.96
C ILE A 246 -6.68 12.84 10.16
N ASP A 247 -7.46 12.96 11.23
CA ASP A 247 -7.07 13.64 12.44
C ASP A 247 -5.77 13.08 13.05
N PHE A 248 -5.60 11.76 13.00
CA PHE A 248 -4.37 11.12 13.46
C PHE A 248 -3.18 11.54 12.61
N LEU A 249 -3.32 11.55 11.29
CA LEU A 249 -2.25 11.94 10.37
C LEU A 249 -1.85 13.41 10.54
N GLU A 250 -2.81 14.31 10.63
CA GLU A 250 -2.56 15.74 10.82
C GLU A 250 -1.80 16.00 12.12
N LYS A 251 -2.21 15.38 13.22
CA LYS A 251 -1.52 15.50 14.51
C LYS A 251 -0.08 14.98 14.45
N LYS A 252 0.18 13.94 13.65
CA LYS A 252 1.53 13.36 13.50
C LYS A 252 2.42 14.21 12.60
N GLN A 253 1.89 14.75 11.51
CA GLN A 253 2.64 15.68 10.67
C GLN A 253 3.03 16.96 11.43
N SER A 254 2.16 17.44 12.33
CA SER A 254 2.45 18.61 13.18
C SER A 254 3.46 18.32 14.31
N ALA A 255 3.72 17.05 14.61
CA ALA A 255 4.64 16.61 15.66
C ALA A 255 5.99 16.07 15.11
N ALA A 256 6.18 16.05 13.79
CA ALA A 256 7.48 15.76 13.20
C ALA A 256 8.40 16.99 13.36
N PRO A 257 9.65 16.80 13.81
CA PRO A 257 10.60 17.91 14.02
C PRO A 257 10.99 18.58 12.72
#